data_f55e6486ee7e448ed8f37c0ad59bdf99
#
_entry.id   f55e6486ee7e448ed8f37c0ad59bdf99
#
_cell.length_a   1.000
_cell.length_b   1.000
_cell.length_c   1.000
_cell.angle_alpha   90.00
_cell.angle_beta   90.00
_cell.angle_gamma   90.00
#
_symmetry.space_group_name_H-M   'P 1'
#
loop_
_entity.id
_entity.type
_entity.pdbx_description
1 polymer ?
#
loop_
_entity_poly.entity_id
_entity_poly.type
_entity_poly.pdbx_seq_one_letter_code
_entity_poly.pdbx_strand_id
1 'polypeptide(L)'
;MTRIAWGATGERYFETGADRGVLYLPGIVGVPWNGLVSVSEAPDGGEPQPYYVDGYKYINVAAAEEFKATLNALSSPREFGVCDGTVGIHNGLFATQQPRRPFSLSYRTLIGNDIQSVDHGYKIHLVYNALAAPSSRENSSIGDSPKPLGLSWSISTTPPKITGLRPTAHFVIDSRYTNGLTLGLVESILYGYMSGNSRLPEVTELIDLFGWVPPDVGVPLRFLGHISGTIRTVRNTDNEPGVPPFDGSSVNLVAKNQRVYPAWTGTPG
;
A
#
# COMPACT_ATOMS: atom_id res chain seq x y z
N MET A 1 14.03 35.35 2.33
CA MET A 1 14.46 34.16 3.12
C MET A 1 13.39 33.90 4.15
N THR A 2 12.77 32.74 4.10
CA THR A 2 11.74 32.35 5.07
C THR A 2 12.44 31.74 6.29
N ARG A 3 12.24 32.32 7.46
CA ARG A 3 12.78 31.79 8.72
C ARG A 3 12.01 30.52 9.08
N ILE A 4 12.72 29.45 9.47
CA ILE A 4 12.09 28.23 9.96
C ILE A 4 11.36 28.55 11.27
N ALA A 5 10.09 28.17 11.37
CA ALA A 5 9.28 28.23 12.58
C ALA A 5 8.91 26.80 13.02
N TRP A 6 8.77 26.60 14.31
CA TRP A 6 8.40 25.30 14.89
C TRP A 6 7.09 25.44 15.67
N GLY A 7 6.27 24.39 15.62
CA GLY A 7 5.07 24.26 16.45
C GLY A 7 3.97 25.26 16.13
N ALA A 8 3.84 25.66 14.87
CA ALA A 8 2.72 26.46 14.43
C ALA A 8 1.38 25.70 14.68
N THR A 9 0.34 26.47 14.92
CA THR A 9 -1.00 25.92 15.13
C THR A 9 -1.46 25.19 13.87
N GLY A 10 -1.91 23.94 14.01
CA GLY A 10 -2.26 23.06 12.90
C GLY A 10 -1.11 22.19 12.36
N GLU A 11 0.13 22.44 12.77
CA GLU A 11 1.32 21.71 12.31
C GLU A 11 1.87 20.71 13.36
N ARG A 12 1.17 20.53 14.48
CA ARG A 12 1.55 19.59 15.53
C ARG A 12 0.90 18.25 15.30
N TYR A 13 1.56 17.42 14.48
CA TYR A 13 1.03 16.12 14.09
C TYR A 13 1.41 15.01 15.07
N PHE A 14 0.52 14.06 15.22
CA PHE A 14 0.77 12.79 15.90
C PHE A 14 0.08 11.65 15.15
N GLU A 15 0.61 10.44 15.31
CA GLU A 15 0.05 9.23 14.74
C GLU A 15 -0.37 8.30 15.87
N THR A 16 -1.54 7.70 15.78
CA THR A 16 -2.11 6.87 16.83
C THR A 16 -3.09 5.85 16.28
N GLY A 17 -3.34 4.83 17.09
CA GLY A 17 -4.36 3.82 16.84
C GLY A 17 -4.02 2.90 15.67
N ALA A 18 -4.57 1.71 15.73
CA ALA A 18 -4.64 0.79 14.61
C ALA A 18 -6.08 0.32 14.50
N ASP A 19 -6.69 0.53 13.33
CA ASP A 19 -8.05 0.11 13.05
C ASP A 19 -8.18 -0.53 11.67
N ARG A 20 -9.39 -1.00 11.32
CA ARG A 20 -9.73 -1.57 10.01
C ARG A 20 -8.77 -2.66 9.54
N GLY A 21 -8.30 -3.52 10.47
CA GLY A 21 -7.49 -4.67 10.10
C GLY A 21 -8.26 -5.62 9.17
N VAL A 22 -7.65 -6.05 8.08
CA VAL A 22 -8.23 -7.03 7.15
C VAL A 22 -7.18 -8.08 6.81
N LEU A 23 -7.55 -9.33 6.98
CA LEU A 23 -6.76 -10.49 6.58
C LEU A 23 -7.07 -10.86 5.13
N TYR A 24 -6.04 -11.09 4.32
CA TYR A 24 -6.18 -11.57 2.95
C TYR A 24 -5.46 -12.89 2.77
N LEU A 25 -6.17 -13.87 2.27
CA LEU A 25 -5.65 -15.19 1.93
C LEU A 25 -5.88 -15.47 0.44
N PRO A 26 -4.98 -16.19 -0.23
CA PRO A 26 -5.18 -16.55 -1.63
C PRO A 26 -6.51 -17.31 -1.84
N GLY A 27 -7.33 -16.82 -2.78
CA GLY A 27 -8.62 -17.43 -3.15
C GLY A 27 -9.76 -17.18 -2.17
N ILE A 28 -9.59 -16.35 -1.14
CA ILE A 28 -10.63 -15.99 -0.17
C ILE A 28 -10.82 -14.47 -0.18
N VAL A 29 -12.07 -14.05 -0.02
CA VAL A 29 -12.43 -12.65 0.17
C VAL A 29 -11.76 -12.12 1.44
N GLY A 30 -11.35 -10.86 1.45
CA GLY A 30 -10.76 -10.23 2.63
C GLY A 30 -11.66 -10.38 3.86
N VAL A 31 -11.06 -10.80 4.97
CA VAL A 31 -11.76 -11.08 6.22
C VAL A 31 -11.41 -9.99 7.25
N PRO A 32 -12.41 -9.27 7.81
CA PRO A 32 -12.12 -8.25 8.80
C PRO A 32 -11.50 -8.88 10.06
N TRP A 33 -10.42 -8.30 10.56
CA TRP A 33 -9.76 -8.72 11.79
C TRP A 33 -10.36 -7.97 12.98
N ASN A 34 -11.49 -8.43 13.44
CA ASN A 34 -12.10 -7.89 14.65
C ASN A 34 -11.25 -8.29 15.87
N GLY A 35 -10.90 -7.30 16.69
CA GLY A 35 -10.05 -7.52 17.87
C GLY A 35 -8.56 -7.34 17.64
N LEU A 36 -8.13 -6.86 16.49
CA LEU A 36 -6.75 -6.36 16.31
C LEU A 36 -6.52 -5.17 17.22
N VAL A 37 -5.50 -5.24 18.08
CA VAL A 37 -5.18 -4.21 19.06
C VAL A 37 -4.06 -3.31 18.56
N SER A 38 -2.98 -3.91 18.09
CA SER A 38 -1.83 -3.16 17.58
C SER A 38 -1.01 -3.98 16.59
N VAL A 39 -0.33 -3.26 15.72
CA VAL A 39 0.73 -3.78 14.85
C VAL A 39 2.00 -3.02 15.22
N SER A 40 2.97 -3.73 15.81
CA SER A 40 4.26 -3.15 16.19
C SER A 40 5.27 -3.48 15.11
N GLU A 41 5.62 -2.50 14.30
CA GLU A 41 6.59 -2.65 13.22
C GLU A 41 8.01 -2.72 13.80
N ALA A 42 8.76 -3.71 13.38
CA ALA A 42 10.14 -3.95 13.81
C ALA A 42 10.96 -4.42 12.59
N PRO A 43 11.22 -3.51 11.63
CA PRO A 43 12.02 -3.86 10.46
C PRO A 43 13.38 -4.40 10.90
N ASP A 44 13.85 -5.45 10.24
CA ASP A 44 15.13 -6.08 10.50
C ASP A 44 16.04 -5.90 9.28
N GLY A 45 17.21 -5.36 9.51
CA GLY A 45 18.21 -5.11 8.48
C GLY A 45 19.61 -5.19 9.09
N GLY A 46 20.59 -5.68 8.32
CA GLY A 46 21.96 -5.72 8.77
C GLY A 46 22.49 -4.30 9.03
N GLU A 47 23.16 -4.10 10.16
CA GLU A 47 23.90 -2.86 10.40
C GLU A 47 24.89 -2.62 9.26
N PRO A 48 25.05 -1.35 8.80
CA PRO A 48 26.02 -1.03 7.76
C PRO A 48 27.43 -1.41 8.23
N GLN A 49 28.06 -2.33 7.49
CA GLN A 49 29.42 -2.79 7.78
C GLN A 49 30.45 -1.86 7.11
N PRO A 50 31.31 -1.21 7.89
CA PRO A 50 32.36 -0.36 7.36
C PRO A 50 33.54 -1.19 6.87
N TYR A 51 34.02 -0.89 5.67
CA TYR A 51 35.26 -1.42 5.14
C TYR A 51 36.32 -0.31 5.10
N TYR A 52 37.54 -0.64 5.55
CA TYR A 52 38.64 0.30 5.64
C TYR A 52 39.74 -0.10 4.65
N VAL A 53 40.33 0.88 3.98
CA VAL A 53 41.48 0.74 3.10
C VAL A 53 42.50 1.83 3.50
N ASP A 54 43.74 1.48 3.68
CA ASP A 54 44.83 2.38 4.10
C ASP A 54 44.55 3.23 5.34
N GLY A 55 43.78 2.64 6.29
CA GLY A 55 43.37 3.31 7.53
C GLY A 55 42.19 4.28 7.41
N TYR A 56 41.61 4.44 6.21
CA TYR A 56 40.41 5.24 6.00
C TYR A 56 39.20 4.37 5.76
N LYS A 57 38.04 4.86 6.23
CA LYS A 57 36.74 4.23 5.95
C LYS A 57 36.41 4.41 4.46
N TYR A 58 36.55 3.34 3.68
CA TYR A 58 36.35 3.37 2.24
C TYR A 58 34.88 3.30 1.85
N ILE A 59 34.09 2.39 2.46
CA ILE A 59 32.67 2.18 2.12
C ILE A 59 31.91 1.64 3.34
N ASN A 60 30.63 1.95 3.42
CA ASN A 60 29.65 1.29 4.27
C ASN A 60 28.73 0.44 3.40
N VAL A 61 28.69 -0.86 3.62
CA VAL A 61 27.77 -1.76 2.93
C VAL A 61 26.61 -2.04 3.86
N ALA A 62 25.40 -1.61 3.45
CA ALA A 62 24.17 -1.91 4.16
C ALA A 62 23.51 -3.16 3.55
N ALA A 63 23.07 -4.09 4.41
CA ALA A 63 22.24 -5.22 3.99
C ALA A 63 20.84 -4.77 3.58
N ALA A 64 20.12 -5.65 2.86
CA ALA A 64 18.71 -5.41 2.56
C ALA A 64 17.89 -5.47 3.87
N GLU A 65 16.94 -4.56 4.00
CA GLU A 65 16.00 -4.52 5.11
C GLU A 65 14.80 -5.42 4.81
N GLU A 66 14.35 -6.16 5.82
CA GLU A 66 13.14 -6.98 5.76
C GLU A 66 12.08 -6.38 6.69
N PHE A 67 10.83 -6.34 6.24
CA PHE A 67 9.73 -5.92 7.09
C PHE A 67 9.37 -7.06 8.05
N LYS A 68 9.43 -6.79 9.34
CA LYS A 68 8.95 -7.64 10.42
C LYS A 68 8.01 -6.84 11.32
N ALA A 69 7.04 -7.50 11.91
CA ALA A 69 6.13 -6.87 12.84
C ALA A 69 5.61 -7.87 13.88
N THR A 70 5.04 -7.35 14.95
CA THR A 70 4.28 -8.12 15.93
C THR A 70 2.83 -7.69 15.90
N LEU A 71 1.93 -8.65 15.66
CA LEU A 71 0.50 -8.46 15.70
C LEU A 71 0.00 -8.79 17.09
N ASN A 72 -0.70 -7.85 17.75
CA ASN A 72 -1.36 -8.09 19.03
C ASN A 72 -2.88 -7.98 18.85
N ALA A 73 -3.62 -8.96 19.35
CA ALA A 73 -5.06 -9.02 19.20
C ALA A 73 -5.74 -9.66 20.41
N LEU A 74 -7.02 -9.38 20.59
CA LEU A 74 -7.90 -10.05 21.56
C LEU A 74 -8.61 -11.26 20.95
N SER A 75 -8.73 -11.27 19.62
CA SER A 75 -9.30 -12.38 18.86
C SER A 75 -8.68 -12.47 17.48
N SER A 76 -8.78 -13.61 16.83
CA SER A 76 -8.35 -13.80 15.44
C SER A 76 -9.50 -14.34 14.60
N PRO A 77 -9.59 -13.97 13.30
CA PRO A 77 -10.53 -14.59 12.38
C PRO A 77 -10.32 -16.10 12.30
N ARG A 78 -11.39 -16.86 12.06
CA ARG A 78 -11.29 -18.31 11.91
C ARG A 78 -10.36 -18.71 10.77
N GLU A 79 -10.36 -17.93 9.70
CA GLU A 79 -9.55 -18.12 8.51
C GLU A 79 -8.05 -17.98 8.80
N PHE A 80 -7.69 -17.23 9.83
CA PHE A 80 -6.31 -17.09 10.27
C PHE A 80 -5.72 -18.38 10.86
N GLY A 81 -6.56 -19.33 11.26
CA GLY A 81 -6.12 -20.60 11.83
C GLY A 81 -5.08 -21.31 10.97
N VAL A 82 -5.22 -21.34 9.64
CA VAL A 82 -4.26 -21.97 8.74
C VAL A 82 -2.90 -21.22 8.71
N CYS A 83 -2.89 -19.94 9.03
CA CYS A 83 -1.68 -19.13 9.14
C CYS A 83 -1.01 -19.32 10.51
N ASP A 84 -1.79 -19.66 11.53
CA ASP A 84 -1.30 -19.99 12.87
C ASP A 84 -0.97 -21.48 13.06
N GLY A 85 -1.00 -22.27 11.99
CA GLY A 85 -0.69 -23.70 12.02
C GLY A 85 -1.81 -24.53 12.63
N THR A 86 -3.06 -24.13 12.47
CA THR A 86 -4.25 -24.86 12.93
C THR A 86 -5.08 -25.32 11.73
N VAL A 87 -5.40 -26.59 11.64
CA VAL A 87 -6.20 -27.20 10.57
C VAL A 87 -7.42 -27.90 11.18
N GLY A 88 -8.59 -27.60 10.63
CA GLY A 88 -9.83 -28.30 11.01
C GLY A 88 -9.83 -29.74 10.45
N ILE A 89 -10.00 -30.70 11.33
CA ILE A 89 -10.16 -32.13 10.96
C ILE A 89 -11.64 -32.45 10.77
N HIS A 90 -12.47 -31.96 11.67
CA HIS A 90 -13.90 -32.13 11.68
C HIS A 90 -14.56 -30.90 12.32
N ASN A 91 -15.88 -30.79 12.22
CA ASN A 91 -16.61 -29.71 12.89
C ASN A 91 -16.30 -29.64 14.39
N GLY A 92 -15.63 -28.59 14.82
CA GLY A 92 -15.23 -28.38 16.21
C GLY A 92 -13.94 -29.07 16.64
N LEU A 93 -13.30 -29.90 15.78
CA LEU A 93 -12.03 -30.55 16.06
C LEU A 93 -10.92 -29.95 15.19
N PHE A 94 -9.87 -29.42 15.83
CA PHE A 94 -8.76 -28.78 15.18
C PHE A 94 -7.44 -29.43 15.60
N ALA A 95 -6.56 -29.66 14.64
CA ALA A 95 -5.17 -30.05 14.87
C ALA A 95 -4.29 -28.80 14.83
N THR A 96 -3.45 -28.63 15.82
CA THR A 96 -2.42 -27.57 15.90
C THR A 96 -1.07 -28.09 15.39
N GLN A 97 -0.05 -27.20 15.31
CA GLN A 97 1.33 -27.55 14.88
C GLN A 97 1.43 -28.04 13.43
N GLN A 98 0.49 -27.59 12.59
CA GLN A 98 0.47 -27.89 11.17
C GLN A 98 1.30 -26.85 10.38
N PRO A 99 1.70 -27.14 9.12
CA PRO A 99 2.38 -26.16 8.26
C PRO A 99 1.58 -24.87 8.14
N ARG A 100 2.26 -23.75 8.33
CA ARG A 100 1.68 -22.41 8.29
C ARG A 100 1.59 -21.91 6.87
N ARG A 101 0.53 -21.20 6.54
CA ARG A 101 0.35 -20.56 5.24
C ARG A 101 0.70 -19.08 5.32
N PRO A 102 1.35 -18.53 4.30
CA PRO A 102 1.53 -17.09 4.19
C PRO A 102 0.17 -16.40 4.00
N PHE A 103 0.09 -15.18 4.47
CA PHE A 103 -1.07 -14.30 4.37
C PHE A 103 -0.63 -12.88 4.07
N SER A 104 -1.59 -12.03 3.77
CA SER A 104 -1.37 -10.59 3.67
C SER A 104 -2.34 -9.86 4.59
N LEU A 105 -1.99 -8.65 4.98
CA LEU A 105 -2.72 -7.87 5.95
C LEU A 105 -2.83 -6.43 5.48
N SER A 106 -3.96 -5.79 5.67
CA SER A 106 -4.04 -4.33 5.70
C SER A 106 -4.54 -3.86 7.06
N TYR A 107 -4.06 -2.71 7.49
CA TYR A 107 -4.55 -1.99 8.67
C TYR A 107 -4.41 -0.49 8.44
N ARG A 108 -5.07 0.30 9.26
CA ARG A 108 -5.03 1.75 9.16
C ARG A 108 -4.55 2.34 10.48
N THR A 109 -3.70 3.37 10.40
CA THR A 109 -3.36 4.24 11.52
C THR A 109 -3.96 5.61 11.32
N LEU A 110 -4.35 6.28 12.41
CA LEU A 110 -4.96 7.60 12.39
C LEU A 110 -3.89 8.67 12.57
N ILE A 111 -4.05 9.78 11.85
CA ILE A 111 -3.18 10.94 11.98
C ILE A 111 -4.01 12.08 12.57
N GLY A 112 -3.53 12.60 13.67
CA GLY A 112 -4.14 13.74 14.33
C GLY A 112 -3.27 14.99 14.27
N ASN A 113 -3.91 16.13 14.55
CA ASN A 113 -3.22 17.37 14.82
C ASN A 113 -3.88 18.10 16.00
N ASP A 114 -3.32 19.23 16.39
CA ASP A 114 -3.79 20.07 17.50
C ASP A 114 -5.13 20.81 17.22
N ILE A 115 -5.66 20.77 15.98
CA ILE A 115 -6.94 21.39 15.61
C ILE A 115 -8.03 20.35 15.42
N GLN A 116 -7.75 19.29 14.64
CA GLN A 116 -8.74 18.29 14.21
C GLN A 116 -8.70 17.02 15.03
N SER A 117 -7.82 16.95 16.06
CA SER A 117 -7.60 15.74 16.82
C SER A 117 -7.26 14.56 15.90
N VAL A 118 -7.91 13.42 16.03
CA VAL A 118 -7.65 12.19 15.24
C VAL A 118 -8.28 12.18 13.85
N ASP A 119 -9.02 13.23 13.48
CA ASP A 119 -9.76 13.31 12.20
C ASP A 119 -8.98 14.04 11.11
N HIS A 120 -7.69 14.35 11.34
CA HIS A 120 -6.87 15.05 10.35
C HIS A 120 -6.53 14.20 9.13
N GLY A 121 -6.38 12.90 9.29
CA GLY A 121 -6.07 11.97 8.21
C GLY A 121 -5.78 10.57 8.72
N TYR A 122 -5.36 9.71 7.82
CA TYR A 122 -4.98 8.33 8.15
C TYR A 122 -3.96 7.79 7.17
N LYS A 123 -3.28 6.72 7.59
CA LYS A 123 -2.44 5.92 6.70
C LYS A 123 -3.03 4.52 6.57
N ILE A 124 -3.01 3.99 5.36
CA ILE A 124 -3.33 2.59 5.08
C ILE A 124 -2.01 1.86 4.89
N HIS A 125 -1.81 0.84 5.69
CA HIS A 125 -0.65 -0.04 5.64
C HIS A 125 -1.04 -1.33 4.92
N LEU A 126 -0.25 -1.75 3.95
CA LEU A 126 -0.43 -2.97 3.18
C LEU A 126 0.79 -3.87 3.39
N VAL A 127 0.59 -5.04 3.95
CA VAL A 127 1.66 -6.01 4.22
C VAL A 127 1.44 -7.25 3.36
N TYR A 128 2.41 -7.58 2.54
CA TYR A 128 2.37 -8.69 1.59
C TYR A 128 3.17 -9.89 2.08
N ASN A 129 2.69 -11.08 1.80
CA ASN A 129 3.38 -12.35 2.00
C ASN A 129 3.97 -12.51 3.41
N ALA A 130 3.20 -12.18 4.44
CA ALA A 130 3.58 -12.37 5.83
C ALA A 130 3.44 -13.83 6.24
N LEU A 131 4.36 -14.31 7.06
CA LEU A 131 4.34 -15.62 7.70
C LEU A 131 4.40 -15.45 9.20
N ALA A 132 3.41 -15.99 9.92
CA ALA A 132 3.38 -15.92 11.37
C ALA A 132 4.32 -16.96 12.00
N ALA A 133 5.15 -16.54 12.94
CA ALA A 133 5.95 -17.46 13.77
C ALA A 133 5.09 -18.13 14.84
N PRO A 134 5.53 -19.29 15.38
CA PRO A 134 4.92 -19.87 16.57
C PRO A 134 4.91 -18.86 17.72
N SER A 135 3.78 -18.74 18.41
CA SER A 135 3.63 -17.81 19.55
C SER A 135 3.22 -18.58 20.80
N SER A 136 3.64 -18.06 21.97
CA SER A 136 3.16 -18.54 23.25
C SER A 136 1.75 -18.05 23.52
N ARG A 137 0.92 -18.88 24.15
CA ARG A 137 -0.40 -18.54 24.66
C ARG A 137 -0.46 -18.92 26.13
N GLU A 138 -0.96 -18.03 26.95
CA GLU A 138 -1.17 -18.29 28.37
C GLU A 138 -2.67 -18.38 28.64
N ASN A 139 -3.12 -19.53 29.08
CA ASN A 139 -4.49 -19.76 29.50
C ASN A 139 -4.54 -19.76 31.04
N SER A 140 -5.14 -18.73 31.62
CA SER A 140 -5.32 -18.58 33.06
C SER A 140 -6.77 -18.80 33.48
N SER A 141 -6.99 -19.22 34.73
CA SER A 141 -8.32 -19.32 35.29
C SER A 141 -8.95 -17.94 35.49
N ILE A 142 -10.28 -17.88 35.45
CA ILE A 142 -11.03 -16.65 35.70
C ILE A 142 -10.93 -16.32 37.19
N GLY A 143 -10.42 -15.12 37.52
CA GLY A 143 -10.43 -14.55 38.86
C GLY A 143 -11.46 -13.42 39.00
N ASP A 144 -11.40 -12.69 40.10
CA ASP A 144 -12.30 -11.59 40.42
C ASP A 144 -12.26 -10.43 39.38
N SER A 145 -11.18 -10.33 38.60
CA SER A 145 -11.02 -9.37 37.51
C SER A 145 -10.67 -10.12 36.23
N PRO A 146 -11.67 -10.59 35.47
CA PRO A 146 -11.42 -11.31 34.23
C PRO A 146 -10.71 -10.42 33.20
N LYS A 147 -9.58 -10.90 32.66
CA LYS A 147 -8.84 -10.23 31.59
C LYS A 147 -9.00 -11.04 30.32
N PRO A 148 -9.26 -10.40 29.17
CA PRO A 148 -9.26 -11.11 27.89
C PRO A 148 -7.88 -11.69 27.59
N LEU A 149 -7.86 -12.85 26.95
CA LEU A 149 -6.61 -13.47 26.48
C LEU A 149 -5.95 -12.58 25.42
N GLY A 150 -4.73 -12.14 25.66
CA GLY A 150 -3.92 -11.45 24.66
C GLY A 150 -3.27 -12.45 23.72
N LEU A 151 -3.51 -12.28 22.43
CA LEU A 151 -2.88 -13.04 21.36
C LEU A 151 -1.77 -12.19 20.74
N SER A 152 -0.61 -12.81 20.48
CA SER A 152 0.52 -12.11 19.87
C SER A 152 1.21 -13.03 18.87
N TRP A 153 1.51 -12.51 17.68
CA TRP A 153 2.25 -13.22 16.64
C TRP A 153 3.34 -12.34 16.06
N SER A 154 4.58 -12.82 16.09
CA SER A 154 5.63 -12.23 15.27
C SER A 154 5.45 -12.67 13.82
N ILE A 155 5.55 -11.73 12.91
CA ILE A 155 5.47 -11.97 11.47
C ILE A 155 6.77 -11.55 10.80
N SER A 156 7.19 -12.35 9.83
CA SER A 156 8.23 -12.02 8.84
C SER A 156 7.63 -12.03 7.46
N THR A 157 8.25 -11.33 6.52
CA THR A 157 7.69 -11.19 5.17
C THR A 157 8.63 -11.70 4.10
N THR A 158 8.06 -12.13 2.98
CA THR A 158 8.82 -12.42 1.75
C THR A 158 8.47 -11.34 0.73
N PRO A 159 9.37 -10.34 0.53
CA PRO A 159 9.06 -9.20 -0.30
C PRO A 159 8.89 -9.58 -1.78
N PRO A 160 7.82 -9.15 -2.44
CA PRO A 160 7.66 -9.29 -3.88
C PRO A 160 8.67 -8.42 -4.64
N LYS A 161 9.07 -8.90 -5.83
CA LYS A 161 9.94 -8.13 -6.72
C LYS A 161 9.14 -7.01 -7.39
N ILE A 162 9.74 -5.83 -7.46
CA ILE A 162 9.17 -4.64 -8.08
C ILE A 162 10.18 -4.11 -9.09
N THR A 163 9.71 -3.85 -10.31
CA THR A 163 10.58 -3.28 -11.36
C THR A 163 11.00 -1.86 -10.96
N GLY A 164 12.30 -1.59 -10.94
CA GLY A 164 12.85 -0.26 -10.63
C GLY A 164 12.90 0.12 -9.14
N LEU A 165 12.47 -0.77 -8.23
CA LEU A 165 12.59 -0.59 -6.79
C LEU A 165 13.25 -1.81 -6.14
N ARG A 166 13.72 -1.63 -4.92
CA ARG A 166 14.11 -2.77 -4.08
C ARG A 166 12.86 -3.58 -3.73
N PRO A 167 12.96 -4.93 -3.62
CA PRO A 167 11.85 -5.72 -3.14
C PRO A 167 11.35 -5.20 -1.79
N THR A 168 10.05 -4.95 -1.66
CA THR A 168 9.43 -4.50 -0.42
C THR A 168 8.12 -5.23 -0.20
N ALA A 169 7.83 -5.55 1.04
CA ALA A 169 6.60 -6.21 1.44
C ALA A 169 5.63 -5.26 2.16
N HIS A 170 6.03 -4.03 2.45
CA HIS A 170 5.22 -3.06 3.17
C HIS A 170 5.05 -1.79 2.36
N PHE A 171 3.80 -1.39 2.13
CA PHE A 171 3.43 -0.14 1.48
C PHE A 171 2.56 0.68 2.42
N VAL A 172 2.79 1.98 2.41
CA VAL A 172 2.02 2.95 3.20
C VAL A 172 1.39 3.98 2.28
N ILE A 173 0.09 4.16 2.41
CA ILE A 173 -0.69 5.14 1.64
C ILE A 173 -1.18 6.20 2.61
N ASP A 174 -0.72 7.43 2.46
CA ASP A 174 -1.13 8.57 3.30
C ASP A 174 -2.29 9.32 2.64
N SER A 175 -3.42 9.33 3.32
CA SER A 175 -4.66 9.97 2.81
C SER A 175 -4.52 11.46 2.56
N ARG A 176 -3.60 12.14 3.24
CA ARG A 176 -3.39 13.59 3.11
C ARG A 176 -2.71 13.98 1.79
N TYR A 177 -1.92 13.07 1.23
CA TYR A 177 -1.15 13.31 0.01
C TYR A 177 -1.69 12.53 -1.20
N THR A 178 -2.58 11.58 -0.98
CA THR A 178 -3.17 10.76 -2.03
C THR A 178 -4.39 11.46 -2.62
N ASN A 179 -4.52 11.44 -3.95
CA ASN A 179 -5.72 11.94 -4.62
C ASN A 179 -6.96 11.14 -4.15
N GLY A 180 -8.06 11.85 -3.85
CA GLY A 180 -9.28 11.23 -3.33
C GLY A 180 -9.89 10.15 -4.23
N LEU A 181 -9.76 10.26 -5.56
CA LEU A 181 -10.21 9.22 -6.48
C LEU A 181 -9.35 7.95 -6.36
N THR A 182 -8.03 8.10 -6.36
CA THR A 182 -7.10 6.97 -6.18
C THR A 182 -7.30 6.31 -4.82
N LEU A 183 -7.45 7.11 -3.76
CA LEU A 183 -7.71 6.61 -2.41
C LEU A 183 -9.01 5.80 -2.35
N GLY A 184 -10.11 6.35 -2.93
CA GLY A 184 -11.40 5.66 -3.01
C GLY A 184 -11.36 4.37 -3.83
N LEU A 185 -10.56 4.31 -4.91
CA LEU A 185 -10.33 3.08 -5.68
C LEU A 185 -9.58 2.03 -4.86
N VAL A 186 -8.51 2.42 -4.17
CA VAL A 186 -7.77 1.51 -3.29
C VAL A 186 -8.67 0.97 -2.17
N GLU A 187 -9.41 1.84 -1.50
CA GLU A 187 -10.34 1.42 -0.44
C GLU A 187 -11.45 0.50 -0.97
N SER A 188 -11.96 0.74 -2.17
CA SER A 188 -12.96 -0.13 -2.80
C SER A 188 -12.42 -1.52 -3.11
N ILE A 189 -11.15 -1.64 -3.49
CA ILE A 189 -10.48 -2.93 -3.70
C ILE A 189 -10.24 -3.63 -2.36
N LEU A 190 -9.75 -2.91 -1.36
CA LEU A 190 -9.40 -3.48 -0.06
C LEU A 190 -10.63 -3.96 0.72
N TYR A 191 -11.68 -3.15 0.75
CA TYR A 191 -12.85 -3.41 1.61
C TYR A 191 -14.04 -3.99 0.85
N GLY A 192 -13.99 -4.01 -0.48
CA GLY A 192 -15.10 -4.39 -1.33
C GLY A 192 -16.16 -3.29 -1.45
N TYR A 193 -16.61 -3.02 -2.67
CA TYR A 193 -17.66 -2.06 -2.91
C TYR A 193 -18.55 -2.50 -4.09
N MET A 194 -19.87 -2.32 -3.93
CA MET A 194 -20.95 -2.59 -4.91
C MET A 194 -21.02 -4.01 -5.48
N SER A 195 -20.05 -4.50 -6.21
CA SER A 195 -20.07 -5.83 -6.84
C SER A 195 -18.72 -6.55 -6.79
N GLY A 196 -17.71 -5.90 -6.20
CA GLY A 196 -16.37 -6.44 -6.07
C GLY A 196 -16.12 -7.06 -4.69
N ASN A 197 -15.51 -8.24 -4.69
CA ASN A 197 -15.03 -8.87 -3.46
C ASN A 197 -13.82 -8.11 -2.94
N SER A 198 -13.74 -7.94 -1.61
CA SER A 198 -12.56 -7.36 -0.96
C SER A 198 -11.33 -8.23 -1.20
N ARG A 199 -10.23 -7.63 -1.61
CA ARG A 199 -8.95 -8.29 -1.87
C ARG A 199 -7.79 -7.32 -1.65
N LEU A 200 -6.60 -7.87 -1.46
CA LEU A 200 -5.41 -7.04 -1.55
C LEU A 200 -5.07 -6.84 -3.04
N PRO A 201 -4.82 -5.60 -3.50
CA PRO A 201 -4.36 -5.37 -4.87
C PRO A 201 -2.98 -6.01 -5.08
N GLU A 202 -2.70 -6.49 -6.29
CA GLU A 202 -1.36 -6.89 -6.66
C GLU A 202 -0.42 -5.67 -6.61
N VAL A 203 0.87 -5.87 -6.32
CA VAL A 203 1.82 -4.75 -6.18
C VAL A 203 1.93 -3.95 -7.47
N THR A 204 1.89 -4.60 -8.63
CA THR A 204 1.89 -3.92 -9.94
C THR A 204 0.62 -3.10 -10.14
N GLU A 205 -0.54 -3.65 -9.81
CA GLU A 205 -1.82 -2.95 -9.85
C GLU A 205 -1.83 -1.71 -8.93
N LEU A 206 -1.29 -1.86 -7.70
CA LEU A 206 -1.16 -0.74 -6.77
C LEU A 206 -0.30 0.38 -7.35
N ILE A 207 0.85 0.03 -7.93
CA ILE A 207 1.77 0.98 -8.55
C ILE A 207 1.11 1.68 -9.75
N ASP A 208 0.38 0.95 -10.58
CA ASP A 208 -0.33 1.48 -11.74
C ASP A 208 -1.45 2.46 -11.32
N LEU A 209 -2.17 2.17 -10.21
CA LEU A 209 -3.18 3.08 -9.66
C LEU A 209 -2.59 4.43 -9.23
N PHE A 210 -1.34 4.45 -8.77
CA PHE A 210 -0.61 5.67 -8.42
C PHE A 210 0.12 6.31 -9.60
N GLY A 211 0.10 5.68 -10.80
CA GLY A 211 0.73 6.22 -12.01
C GLY A 211 2.26 6.30 -11.93
N TRP A 212 2.90 5.50 -11.06
CA TRP A 212 4.35 5.49 -10.94
C TRP A 212 4.99 4.71 -12.09
N VAL A 213 6.01 5.31 -12.71
CA VAL A 213 6.79 4.70 -13.80
C VAL A 213 8.23 4.50 -13.33
N PRO A 214 8.81 3.30 -13.47
CA PRO A 214 10.20 3.05 -13.09
C PRO A 214 11.16 3.97 -13.85
N PRO A 215 12.16 4.55 -13.20
CA PRO A 215 13.07 5.52 -13.83
C PRO A 215 13.94 4.95 -14.97
N ASP A 216 14.18 3.63 -15.00
CA ASP A 216 15.09 2.99 -15.95
C ASP A 216 14.40 2.27 -17.14
N VAL A 217 13.08 2.24 -17.16
CA VAL A 217 12.37 1.67 -18.31
C VAL A 217 12.05 2.82 -19.24
N GLY A 218 12.78 2.98 -20.34
CA GLY A 218 12.56 4.01 -21.35
C GLY A 218 11.18 3.97 -22.02
N VAL A 219 10.16 3.74 -21.24
CA VAL A 219 8.74 3.76 -21.61
C VAL A 219 8.29 5.21 -21.55
N PRO A 220 7.72 5.75 -22.60
CA PRO A 220 7.17 7.09 -22.58
C PRO A 220 6.16 7.19 -21.43
N LEU A 221 6.28 8.25 -20.61
CA LEU A 221 5.38 8.60 -19.52
C LEU A 221 3.93 8.40 -19.98
N ARG A 222 3.28 7.34 -19.51
CA ARG A 222 1.84 7.22 -19.61
C ARG A 222 1.27 8.20 -18.60
N PHE A 223 0.91 9.38 -19.04
CA PHE A 223 0.04 10.25 -18.28
C PHE A 223 -1.33 9.56 -18.17
N LEU A 224 -1.57 8.86 -17.08
CA LEU A 224 -2.92 8.58 -16.59
C LEU A 224 -3.47 9.86 -15.93
N GLY A 225 -3.18 11.02 -16.52
CA GLY A 225 -3.80 12.26 -16.19
C GLY A 225 -5.16 12.31 -16.86
N HIS A 226 -6.21 12.39 -16.07
CA HIS A 226 -7.52 12.80 -16.58
C HIS A 226 -7.36 14.23 -17.13
N ILE A 227 -7.21 14.35 -18.44
CA ILE A 227 -7.26 15.66 -19.10
C ILE A 227 -8.74 16.05 -19.12
N SER A 228 -9.20 16.69 -18.05
CA SER A 228 -10.45 17.41 -18.06
C SER A 228 -10.20 18.77 -18.73
N GLY A 229 -10.15 18.75 -20.05
CA GLY A 229 -10.13 19.95 -20.87
C GLY A 229 -11.31 19.90 -21.82
N THR A 230 -12.08 20.98 -21.87
CA THR A 230 -13.06 21.13 -22.97
C THR A 230 -12.25 21.30 -24.24
N ILE A 231 -12.27 20.27 -25.11
CA ILE A 231 -11.73 20.39 -26.46
C ILE A 231 -12.62 21.40 -27.17
N ARG A 232 -12.22 22.66 -27.20
CA ARG A 232 -12.81 23.61 -28.13
C ARG A 232 -12.31 23.25 -29.52
N THR A 233 -13.17 22.77 -30.36
CA THR A 233 -12.92 22.71 -31.80
C THR A 233 -12.74 24.15 -32.25
N VAL A 234 -11.52 24.55 -32.52
CA VAL A 234 -11.24 25.79 -33.22
C VAL A 234 -11.68 25.52 -34.66
N ARG A 235 -12.84 26.06 -35.04
CA ARG A 235 -13.17 26.14 -36.47
C ARG A 235 -12.14 27.06 -37.08
N ASN A 236 -11.31 26.52 -37.93
CA ASN A 236 -10.49 27.34 -38.81
C ASN A 236 -11.44 27.98 -39.80
N THR A 237 -11.70 29.28 -39.65
CA THR A 237 -12.57 30.07 -40.55
C THR A 237 -11.79 30.59 -41.75
N ASP A 238 -10.49 30.38 -41.77
CA ASP A 238 -9.65 30.86 -42.88
C ASP A 238 -9.35 29.66 -43.80
N ASN A 239 -9.92 29.76 -45.03
CA ASN A 239 -9.66 28.84 -46.15
C ASN A 239 -8.18 28.95 -46.57
N GLU A 240 -7.25 28.33 -45.82
CA GLU A 240 -5.92 28.06 -46.32
C GLU A 240 -5.97 26.84 -47.25
N PRO A 241 -5.58 26.95 -48.52
CA PRO A 241 -5.59 25.83 -49.45
C PRO A 241 -4.49 24.85 -49.08
N GLY A 242 -4.87 23.63 -48.67
CA GLY A 242 -3.95 22.52 -48.40
C GLY A 242 -4.14 21.81 -47.07
N VAL A 243 -5.05 22.23 -46.22
CA VAL A 243 -5.34 21.54 -44.94
C VAL A 243 -6.63 20.73 -45.12
N PRO A 244 -6.59 19.38 -45.05
CA PRO A 244 -7.81 18.57 -45.15
C PRO A 244 -8.73 18.81 -43.94
N PRO A 245 -10.07 18.64 -44.11
CA PRO A 245 -10.99 18.84 -43.00
C PRO A 245 -10.75 17.78 -41.91
N PHE A 246 -10.77 18.22 -40.64
CA PHE A 246 -10.66 17.37 -39.48
C PHE A 246 -11.90 16.47 -39.37
N ASP A 247 -11.73 15.15 -39.42
CA ASP A 247 -12.82 14.16 -39.35
C ASP A 247 -13.22 13.73 -37.95
N GLY A 248 -12.52 14.19 -36.94
CA GLY A 248 -12.89 14.01 -35.51
C GLY A 248 -12.66 12.61 -34.96
N SER A 249 -12.06 11.67 -35.69
CA SER A 249 -12.06 10.26 -35.29
C SER A 249 -10.93 9.81 -34.36
N SER A 250 -9.80 10.49 -34.26
CA SER A 250 -8.79 10.22 -33.22
C SER A 250 -7.74 11.33 -33.08
N VAL A 251 -7.42 11.69 -31.86
CA VAL A 251 -6.30 12.59 -31.53
C VAL A 251 -5.25 11.80 -30.77
N ASN A 252 -4.09 11.54 -31.38
CA ASN A 252 -2.93 11.01 -30.69
C ASN A 252 -2.06 12.15 -30.20
N LEU A 253 -1.83 12.22 -28.89
CA LEU A 253 -0.93 13.18 -28.29
C LEU A 253 0.45 12.57 -28.17
N VAL A 254 1.46 13.20 -28.75
CA VAL A 254 2.86 12.81 -28.62
C VAL A 254 3.57 13.86 -27.77
N ALA A 255 4.13 13.44 -26.64
CA ALA A 255 4.96 14.30 -25.80
C ALA A 255 6.38 14.34 -26.36
N LYS A 256 6.89 15.51 -26.70
CA LYS A 256 8.27 15.74 -27.08
C LYS A 256 8.83 16.94 -26.30
N ASN A 257 9.88 16.71 -25.55
CA ASN A 257 10.58 17.74 -24.75
C ASN A 257 9.63 18.57 -23.83
N GLN A 258 8.82 17.90 -23.01
CA GLN A 258 7.85 18.53 -22.08
C GLN A 258 6.76 19.40 -22.73
N ARG A 259 6.60 19.35 -24.02
CA ARG A 259 5.45 19.95 -24.72
C ARG A 259 4.61 18.87 -25.36
N VAL A 260 3.31 18.92 -25.16
CA VAL A 260 2.34 18.02 -25.79
C VAL A 260 1.92 18.65 -27.11
N TYR A 261 2.17 17.93 -28.20
CA TYR A 261 1.72 18.33 -29.55
C TYR A 261 0.65 17.34 -30.04
N PRO A 262 -0.42 17.81 -30.64
CA PRO A 262 -1.36 16.92 -31.31
C PRO A 262 -0.68 16.30 -32.53
N ALA A 263 -0.65 14.95 -32.59
CA ALA A 263 -0.25 14.26 -33.80
C ALA A 263 -1.48 13.97 -34.66
N TRP A 264 -1.43 14.41 -35.88
CA TRP A 264 -2.49 14.20 -36.86
C TRP A 264 -2.32 12.82 -37.50
N THR A 265 -3.30 11.92 -37.39
CA THR A 265 -3.35 10.64 -38.11
C THR A 265 -4.51 10.66 -39.10
N GLY A 266 -4.32 11.40 -40.17
CA GLY A 266 -5.20 11.28 -41.36
C GLY A 266 -4.78 10.08 -42.20
N THR A 267 -5.65 9.16 -42.46
CA THR A 267 -5.47 8.16 -43.52
C THR A 267 -5.60 8.89 -44.87
N PRO A 268 -4.62 8.77 -45.80
CA PRO A 268 -4.82 9.32 -47.13
C PRO A 268 -5.92 8.53 -47.82
N GLY A 269 -6.94 9.24 -48.27
CA GLY A 269 -7.96 8.75 -49.17
C GLY A 269 -7.47 8.57 -50.61
#